data_461500e8cbefa7fe3fa7b7062b1a7cfa
#
_entry.id   461500e8cbefa7fe3fa7b7062b1a7cfa
#
_cell.length_a   1.000
_cell.length_b   1.000
_cell.length_c   1.000
_cell.angle_alpha   90.00
_cell.angle_beta   90.00
_cell.angle_gamma   90.00
#
_symmetry.space_group_name_H-M   'P 1'
#
loop_
_entity.id
_entity.type
_entity.pdbx_description
1 polymer ?
#
loop_
_entity_poly.entity_id
_entity_poly.type
_entity_poly.pdbx_seq_one_letter_code
_entity_poly.pdbx_strand_id
1 'polypeptide(L)'
;PSAIDPFGLFPINPPDGSNFAVKLGNTIVGAEAERISYTIHVPLNDTNFSIKYDYAVVFEDPGHTIWTQPRFISRLIDSATNTSIDCASFEYISTSGLPGFIRSTVDTTVMFKSWSSVFYSLRGYGGQTLYLEFTNADCVRRGHWGYAYIDVQSTCGSPVEVHYDCTPPNATTLTAPPGFEFYNWWNFDFTTLLGTGQQLNMNPGPAINTVIWVEMIPFSNFGCQDTLMININGDFDAEFDMSAANGCAPQTFTFYNRTLPSLNTFWDFGDGSTATGDTVTHTYTIPGNYNV
;
A
#
# COMPACT_ATOMS: atom_id res chain seq x y z
N PRO A 1 3.39 9.76 -20.59
CA PRO A 1 2.13 9.98 -19.86
C PRO A 1 1.41 8.65 -19.75
N SER A 2 0.96 8.30 -18.54
CA SER A 2 0.13 7.13 -18.31
C SER A 2 -1.15 7.24 -19.13
N ALA A 3 -1.64 6.12 -19.68
CA ALA A 3 -2.93 6.08 -20.32
C ALA A 3 -4.03 6.46 -19.30
N ILE A 4 -5.10 7.08 -19.77
CA ILE A 4 -6.21 7.58 -18.94
C ILE A 4 -7.43 6.70 -19.22
N ASP A 5 -8.17 6.35 -18.17
CA ASP A 5 -9.46 5.66 -18.31
C ASP A 5 -10.44 6.52 -19.10
N PRO A 6 -11.12 5.95 -20.12
CA PRO A 6 -11.97 6.75 -21.03
C PRO A 6 -13.24 7.31 -20.37
N PHE A 7 -13.72 6.73 -19.28
CA PHE A 7 -14.94 7.16 -18.60
C PHE A 7 -14.66 7.84 -17.26
N GLY A 8 -13.71 7.33 -16.50
CA GLY A 8 -13.34 7.84 -15.19
C GLY A 8 -12.36 8.99 -15.24
N LEU A 9 -11.64 9.17 -16.36
CA LEU A 9 -10.61 10.20 -16.58
C LEU A 9 -9.47 10.14 -15.52
N PHE A 10 -9.26 9.01 -14.87
CA PHE A 10 -8.15 8.78 -13.97
C PHE A 10 -7.01 8.02 -14.67
N PRO A 11 -5.74 8.13 -14.21
CA PRO A 11 -4.64 7.33 -14.74
C PRO A 11 -4.91 5.83 -14.54
N ILE A 12 -4.68 5.01 -15.58
CA ILE A 12 -4.83 3.54 -15.45
C ILE A 12 -3.68 2.87 -14.69
N ASN A 13 -2.57 3.59 -14.47
CA ASN A 13 -1.49 3.11 -13.61
C ASN A 13 -1.88 3.29 -12.14
N PRO A 14 -1.54 2.33 -11.29
CA PRO A 14 -1.78 2.40 -9.85
C PRO A 14 -1.09 3.62 -9.20
N PRO A 15 -1.65 4.13 -8.08
CA PRO A 15 -1.10 5.32 -7.42
C PRO A 15 0.23 5.09 -6.70
N ASP A 16 0.62 3.84 -6.48
CA ASP A 16 1.85 3.42 -5.81
C ASP A 16 3.12 3.52 -6.67
N GLY A 17 2.97 3.93 -7.95
CA GLY A 17 4.06 4.03 -8.91
C GLY A 17 4.27 2.79 -9.76
N SER A 18 3.49 1.73 -9.59
CA SER A 18 3.47 0.57 -10.49
C SER A 18 3.17 1.00 -11.93
N ASN A 19 3.87 0.38 -12.88
CA ASN A 19 3.65 0.65 -14.31
C ASN A 19 2.54 -0.20 -14.93
N PHE A 20 1.98 -1.14 -14.18
CA PHE A 20 1.03 -2.13 -14.67
C PHE A 20 -0.10 -2.35 -13.66
N ALA A 21 -1.30 -2.50 -14.18
CA ALA A 21 -2.45 -3.01 -13.47
C ALA A 21 -3.12 -4.12 -14.30
N VAL A 22 -3.73 -5.07 -13.63
CA VAL A 22 -4.60 -6.05 -14.31
C VAL A 22 -5.94 -5.39 -14.57
N LYS A 23 -6.39 -5.41 -15.82
CA LYS A 23 -7.78 -5.05 -16.16
C LYS A 23 -8.63 -6.31 -16.22
N LEU A 24 -9.66 -6.38 -15.40
CA LEU A 24 -10.64 -7.45 -15.34
C LEU A 24 -11.97 -6.92 -15.86
N GLY A 25 -12.52 -7.55 -16.87
CA GLY A 25 -13.69 -7.07 -17.60
C GLY A 25 -13.37 -6.11 -18.76
N ASN A 26 -14.42 -5.74 -19.47
CA ASN A 26 -14.32 -4.92 -20.67
C ASN A 26 -15.61 -4.12 -20.90
N THR A 27 -15.77 -3.49 -22.07
CA THR A 27 -16.98 -2.71 -22.45
C THR A 27 -17.86 -3.46 -23.45
N ILE A 28 -17.64 -4.75 -23.64
CA ILE A 28 -18.46 -5.57 -24.53
C ILE A 28 -19.61 -6.15 -23.72
N VAL A 29 -20.82 -5.93 -24.18
CA VAL A 29 -22.02 -6.45 -23.54
C VAL A 29 -22.19 -7.94 -23.84
N GLY A 30 -22.40 -8.78 -22.81
CA GLY A 30 -22.45 -10.22 -23.05
C GLY A 30 -22.96 -11.07 -21.87
N ALA A 31 -23.15 -10.49 -20.71
CA ALA A 31 -23.34 -11.20 -19.43
C ALA A 31 -22.13 -12.07 -19.10
N GLU A 32 -20.96 -11.54 -19.32
CA GLU A 32 -19.68 -12.17 -19.04
C GLU A 32 -19.30 -11.99 -17.58
N ALA A 33 -18.45 -12.87 -17.08
CA ALA A 33 -17.83 -12.72 -15.77
C ALA A 33 -16.39 -13.22 -15.85
N GLU A 34 -15.48 -12.37 -15.42
CA GLU A 34 -14.05 -12.70 -15.33
C GLU A 34 -13.61 -12.77 -13.89
N ARG A 35 -12.65 -13.65 -13.62
CA ARG A 35 -12.07 -13.83 -12.30
C ARG A 35 -10.56 -13.96 -12.38
N ILE A 36 -9.88 -13.34 -11.42
CA ILE A 36 -8.46 -13.57 -11.12
C ILE A 36 -8.32 -13.97 -9.65
N SER A 37 -7.39 -14.89 -9.38
CA SER A 37 -7.09 -15.36 -8.02
C SER A 37 -5.59 -15.30 -7.80
N TYR A 38 -5.18 -14.75 -6.66
CA TYR A 38 -3.80 -14.71 -6.18
C TYR A 38 -3.67 -15.67 -5.01
N THR A 39 -2.67 -16.55 -5.07
CA THR A 39 -2.33 -17.42 -3.95
C THR A 39 -1.35 -16.71 -3.04
N ILE A 40 -1.68 -16.62 -1.77
CA ILE A 40 -0.89 -15.95 -0.75
C ILE A 40 -0.43 -16.99 0.28
N HIS A 41 0.88 -17.18 0.39
CA HIS A 41 1.47 -18.01 1.43
C HIS A 41 1.94 -17.12 2.57
N VAL A 42 1.24 -17.16 3.70
CA VAL A 42 1.59 -16.36 4.88
C VAL A 42 2.80 -16.99 5.57
N PRO A 43 3.92 -16.28 5.76
CA PRO A 43 5.09 -16.82 6.44
C PRO A 43 4.77 -17.24 7.87
N LEU A 44 5.31 -18.40 8.32
CA LEU A 44 4.97 -18.97 9.63
C LEU A 44 5.35 -18.05 10.81
N ASN A 45 6.48 -17.35 10.68
CA ASN A 45 7.06 -16.56 11.76
C ASN A 45 6.91 -15.04 11.58
N ASP A 46 6.22 -14.59 10.53
CA ASP A 46 6.01 -13.17 10.28
C ASP A 46 4.67 -12.72 10.90
N THR A 47 4.78 -11.96 11.98
CA THR A 47 3.59 -11.39 12.66
C THR A 47 3.08 -10.10 12.01
N ASN A 48 3.82 -9.53 11.04
CA ASN A 48 3.51 -8.26 10.39
C ASN A 48 3.18 -8.43 8.89
N PHE A 49 3.09 -9.67 8.42
CA PHE A 49 2.74 -9.91 7.03
C PHE A 49 1.36 -9.34 6.70
N SER A 50 1.31 -8.59 5.62
CA SER A 50 0.10 -7.91 5.19
C SER A 50 -0.01 -7.91 3.67
N ILE A 51 -1.21 -7.71 3.19
CA ILE A 51 -1.49 -7.46 1.78
C ILE A 51 -2.15 -6.09 1.63
N LYS A 52 -1.73 -5.39 0.60
CA LYS A 52 -2.37 -4.18 0.10
C LYS A 52 -2.75 -4.46 -1.34
N TYR A 53 -3.92 -4.03 -1.74
CA TYR A 53 -4.24 -3.94 -3.16
C TYR A 53 -4.93 -2.62 -3.47
N ASP A 54 -4.63 -2.12 -4.64
CA ASP A 54 -5.26 -0.95 -5.20
C ASP A 54 -6.24 -1.40 -6.29
N TYR A 55 -7.40 -0.78 -6.35
CA TYR A 55 -8.42 -1.11 -7.33
C TYR A 55 -9.17 0.14 -7.78
N ALA A 56 -9.61 0.13 -9.03
CA ALA A 56 -10.53 1.12 -9.58
C ALA A 56 -11.63 0.39 -10.35
N VAL A 57 -12.88 0.86 -10.25
CA VAL A 57 -14.04 0.15 -10.81
C VAL A 57 -14.85 1.09 -11.68
N VAL A 58 -15.30 0.60 -12.82
CA VAL A 58 -16.14 1.34 -13.78
C VAL A 58 -17.34 0.46 -14.17
N PHE A 59 -18.54 0.98 -14.00
CA PHE A 59 -19.78 0.29 -14.33
C PHE A 59 -20.67 1.14 -15.22
N GLU A 60 -21.30 0.53 -16.21
CA GLU A 60 -22.50 1.06 -16.81
C GLU A 60 -23.68 0.77 -15.88
N ASP A 61 -24.39 1.82 -15.41
CA ASP A 61 -25.51 1.71 -14.47
C ASP A 61 -26.85 1.71 -15.22
N PRO A 62 -27.44 0.54 -15.47
CA PRO A 62 -28.71 0.43 -16.20
C PRO A 62 -29.96 0.78 -15.39
N GLY A 63 -29.81 1.00 -14.06
CA GLY A 63 -30.95 1.21 -13.18
C GLY A 63 -31.84 -0.05 -13.03
N HIS A 64 -31.30 -1.25 -13.24
CA HIS A 64 -32.02 -2.52 -13.07
C HIS A 64 -32.15 -2.89 -11.58
N THR A 65 -32.79 -4.03 -11.31
CA THR A 65 -32.79 -4.61 -9.96
C THR A 65 -31.39 -5.09 -9.61
N ILE A 66 -31.01 -5.02 -8.34
CA ILE A 66 -29.66 -5.36 -7.83
C ILE A 66 -29.14 -6.74 -8.28
N TRP A 67 -30.05 -7.69 -8.50
CA TRP A 67 -29.70 -9.07 -8.91
C TRP A 67 -29.22 -9.17 -10.36
N THR A 68 -29.45 -8.15 -11.16
CA THR A 68 -29.12 -8.15 -12.59
C THR A 68 -28.11 -7.07 -12.99
N GLN A 69 -27.63 -6.31 -12.04
CA GLN A 69 -26.65 -5.22 -12.23
C GLN A 69 -25.22 -5.75 -12.42
N PRO A 70 -24.36 -5.01 -13.13
CA PRO A 70 -22.91 -5.23 -13.10
C PRO A 70 -22.38 -5.17 -11.68
N ARG A 71 -21.32 -5.94 -11.40
CA ARG A 71 -20.76 -6.04 -10.05
C ARG A 71 -19.26 -6.32 -10.05
N PHE A 72 -18.62 -5.85 -9.00
CA PHE A 72 -17.25 -6.18 -8.67
C PHE A 72 -17.20 -6.80 -7.27
N ILE A 73 -16.51 -7.92 -7.15
CA ILE A 73 -16.41 -8.69 -5.90
C ILE A 73 -14.93 -8.88 -5.58
N SER A 74 -14.55 -8.59 -4.34
CA SER A 74 -13.29 -8.98 -3.75
C SER A 74 -13.53 -9.96 -2.61
N ARG A 75 -12.78 -11.06 -2.56
CA ARG A 75 -12.86 -12.07 -1.51
C ARG A 75 -11.48 -12.52 -1.07
N LEU A 76 -11.30 -12.62 0.24
CA LEU A 76 -10.17 -13.33 0.84
C LEU A 76 -10.69 -14.66 1.39
N ILE A 77 -10.11 -15.77 0.93
CA ILE A 77 -10.60 -17.13 1.18
C ILE A 77 -9.51 -17.93 1.88
N ASP A 78 -9.84 -18.58 2.98
CA ASP A 78 -8.98 -19.60 3.60
C ASP A 78 -8.98 -20.85 2.72
N SER A 79 -7.82 -21.24 2.21
CA SER A 79 -7.70 -22.38 1.30
C SER A 79 -7.99 -23.73 1.96
N ALA A 80 -7.80 -23.86 3.28
CA ALA A 80 -8.01 -25.10 4.00
C ALA A 80 -9.48 -25.40 4.23
N THR A 81 -10.28 -24.35 4.51
CA THR A 81 -11.71 -24.47 4.79
C THR A 81 -12.58 -24.11 3.58
N ASN A 82 -12.00 -23.46 2.58
CA ASN A 82 -12.69 -22.87 1.42
C ASN A 82 -13.80 -21.90 1.83
N THR A 83 -13.60 -21.18 2.95
CA THR A 83 -14.54 -20.18 3.45
C THR A 83 -14.00 -18.77 3.26
N SER A 84 -14.86 -17.83 2.89
CA SER A 84 -14.52 -16.42 2.84
C SER A 84 -14.27 -15.87 4.26
N ILE A 85 -13.29 -15.00 4.37
CA ILE A 85 -13.09 -14.16 5.54
C ILE A 85 -14.04 -12.97 5.36
N ASP A 86 -15.12 -12.93 6.13
CA ASP A 86 -16.26 -12.06 5.87
C ASP A 86 -15.90 -10.57 5.81
N CYS A 87 -15.12 -10.08 6.78
CA CYS A 87 -14.74 -8.67 6.78
C CYS A 87 -13.74 -8.31 5.66
N ALA A 88 -12.99 -9.30 5.14
CA ALA A 88 -12.05 -9.12 4.04
C ALA A 88 -12.71 -9.37 2.66
N SER A 89 -14.03 -9.44 2.62
CA SER A 89 -14.79 -9.71 1.40
C SER A 89 -15.87 -8.65 1.23
N PHE A 90 -15.97 -8.07 0.04
CA PHE A 90 -16.99 -7.07 -0.27
C PHE A 90 -17.46 -7.19 -1.73
N GLU A 91 -18.63 -6.63 -1.99
CA GLU A 91 -19.24 -6.57 -3.30
C GLU A 91 -19.77 -5.17 -3.60
N TYR A 92 -19.35 -4.59 -4.72
CA TYR A 92 -19.99 -3.42 -5.31
C TYR A 92 -20.96 -3.89 -6.39
N ILE A 93 -22.23 -3.54 -6.25
CA ILE A 93 -23.26 -3.75 -7.25
C ILE A 93 -23.62 -2.39 -7.81
N SER A 94 -23.60 -2.23 -9.14
CA SER A 94 -23.90 -0.95 -9.78
C SER A 94 -25.28 -0.42 -9.39
N THR A 95 -25.30 0.51 -8.43
CA THR A 95 -26.49 1.20 -7.95
C THR A 95 -26.15 2.63 -7.56
N SER A 96 -27.13 3.52 -7.58
CA SER A 96 -26.91 4.88 -7.09
C SER A 96 -26.58 4.90 -5.60
N GLY A 97 -25.64 5.75 -5.19
CA GLY A 97 -25.28 5.95 -3.79
C GLY A 97 -24.20 5.01 -3.25
N LEU A 98 -23.47 4.29 -4.10
CA LEU A 98 -22.31 3.51 -3.67
C LEU A 98 -21.22 4.44 -3.12
N PRO A 99 -20.60 4.09 -1.99
CA PRO A 99 -19.54 4.89 -1.38
C PRO A 99 -18.34 5.11 -2.31
N GLY A 100 -18.00 6.39 -2.54
CA GLY A 100 -16.87 6.78 -3.37
C GLY A 100 -17.08 6.63 -4.87
N PHE A 101 -18.28 6.21 -5.34
CA PHE A 101 -18.62 6.23 -6.76
C PHE A 101 -19.19 7.57 -7.18
N ILE A 102 -18.77 8.04 -8.34
CA ILE A 102 -19.28 9.26 -8.98
C ILE A 102 -19.69 8.95 -10.41
N ARG A 103 -20.60 9.76 -10.96
CA ARG A 103 -21.01 9.63 -12.36
C ARG A 103 -19.95 10.20 -13.28
N SER A 104 -19.72 9.50 -14.40
CA SER A 104 -18.82 9.96 -15.44
C SER A 104 -19.36 11.24 -16.09
N THR A 105 -18.44 12.16 -16.39
CA THR A 105 -18.74 13.37 -17.20
C THR A 105 -18.70 13.10 -18.69
N VAL A 106 -18.15 11.95 -19.09
CA VAL A 106 -18.08 11.51 -20.50
C VAL A 106 -19.37 10.81 -20.92
N ASP A 107 -19.89 9.94 -20.05
CA ASP A 107 -21.14 9.21 -20.26
C ASP A 107 -21.89 9.14 -18.92
N THR A 108 -23.05 9.79 -18.85
CA THR A 108 -23.84 9.89 -17.62
C THR A 108 -24.52 8.57 -17.21
N THR A 109 -24.51 7.56 -18.06
CA THR A 109 -24.94 6.19 -17.69
C THR A 109 -23.86 5.43 -16.94
N VAL A 110 -22.62 5.90 -17.00
CA VAL A 110 -21.46 5.26 -16.36
C VAL A 110 -21.20 5.87 -14.99
N MET A 111 -20.93 5.01 -14.01
CA MET A 111 -20.41 5.38 -12.70
C MET A 111 -19.07 4.71 -12.46
N PHE A 112 -18.21 5.38 -11.74
CA PHE A 112 -16.88 4.86 -11.45
C PHE A 112 -16.41 5.23 -10.04
N LYS A 113 -15.51 4.42 -9.53
CA LYS A 113 -14.68 4.68 -8.37
C LYS A 113 -13.23 4.69 -8.84
N SER A 114 -12.55 5.81 -8.70
CA SER A 114 -11.13 5.90 -9.02
C SER A 114 -10.32 5.06 -8.02
N TRP A 115 -9.02 4.98 -8.21
CA TRP A 115 -8.12 4.20 -7.37
C TRP A 115 -8.43 4.34 -5.89
N SER A 116 -8.62 3.20 -5.27
CA SER A 116 -8.88 3.05 -3.84
C SER A 116 -8.03 1.90 -3.34
N SER A 117 -7.52 2.00 -2.14
CA SER A 117 -6.67 0.98 -1.53
C SER A 117 -7.45 0.19 -0.50
N VAL A 118 -7.12 -1.09 -0.39
CA VAL A 118 -7.54 -1.97 0.69
C VAL A 118 -6.28 -2.58 1.30
N PHE A 119 -6.26 -2.60 2.60
CA PHE A 119 -5.20 -3.17 3.40
C PHE A 119 -5.76 -4.25 4.32
N TYR A 120 -5.09 -5.41 4.37
CA TYR A 120 -5.38 -6.47 5.33
C TYR A 120 -4.11 -6.89 6.04
N SER A 121 -4.11 -6.81 7.36
CA SER A 121 -3.15 -7.51 8.19
C SER A 121 -3.50 -8.99 8.20
N LEU A 122 -2.53 -9.83 7.88
CA LEU A 122 -2.68 -11.29 7.94
C LEU A 122 -2.11 -11.88 9.24
N ARG A 123 -2.08 -11.05 10.28
CA ARG A 123 -1.70 -11.48 11.62
C ARG A 123 -2.64 -12.58 12.10
N GLY A 124 -2.07 -13.68 12.55
CA GLY A 124 -2.83 -14.87 13.00
C GLY A 124 -3.05 -15.92 11.90
N TYR A 125 -2.68 -15.63 10.65
CA TYR A 125 -2.73 -16.59 9.54
C TYR A 125 -1.38 -17.22 9.22
N GLY A 126 -0.38 -17.09 10.09
CA GLY A 126 0.97 -17.62 9.88
C GLY A 126 0.99 -19.09 9.47
N GLY A 127 1.69 -19.43 8.41
CA GLY A 127 1.78 -20.76 7.83
C GLY A 127 0.58 -21.19 6.98
N GLN A 128 -0.47 -20.37 6.90
CA GLN A 128 -1.66 -20.67 6.08
C GLN A 128 -1.49 -20.22 4.64
N THR A 129 -2.28 -20.81 3.77
CA THR A 129 -2.45 -20.36 2.38
C THR A 129 -3.82 -19.74 2.22
N LEU A 130 -3.86 -18.54 1.65
CA LEU A 130 -5.09 -17.81 1.38
C LEU A 130 -5.21 -17.57 -0.12
N TYR A 131 -6.44 -17.42 -0.61
CA TYR A 131 -6.74 -16.97 -1.96
C TYR A 131 -7.38 -15.59 -1.92
N LEU A 132 -6.76 -14.61 -2.57
CA LEU A 132 -7.37 -13.32 -2.82
C LEU A 132 -7.98 -13.35 -4.23
N GLU A 133 -9.30 -13.32 -4.30
CA GLU A 133 -10.04 -13.42 -5.55
C GLU A 133 -10.75 -12.12 -5.89
N PHE A 134 -10.66 -11.72 -7.15
CA PHE A 134 -11.44 -10.63 -7.71
C PHE A 134 -12.31 -11.17 -8.84
N THR A 135 -13.58 -10.77 -8.84
CA THR A 135 -14.52 -11.12 -9.90
C THR A 135 -15.18 -9.83 -10.37
N ASN A 136 -15.17 -9.61 -11.67
CA ASN A 136 -16.00 -8.62 -12.32
C ASN A 136 -17.07 -9.33 -13.15
N ALA A 137 -18.32 -8.89 -13.08
CA ALA A 137 -19.41 -9.49 -13.83
C ALA A 137 -20.30 -8.41 -14.43
N ASP A 138 -20.71 -8.64 -15.65
CA ASP A 138 -21.64 -7.82 -16.41
C ASP A 138 -23.09 -7.96 -15.93
N CYS A 139 -23.94 -7.11 -16.50
CA CYS A 139 -25.39 -7.23 -16.34
C CYS A 139 -25.90 -8.57 -16.90
N VAL A 140 -26.62 -9.35 -16.09
CA VAL A 140 -27.22 -10.63 -16.50
C VAL A 140 -28.15 -10.51 -17.71
N ARG A 141 -28.70 -9.32 -17.97
CA ARG A 141 -29.57 -9.04 -19.11
C ARG A 141 -28.82 -8.73 -20.42
N ARG A 142 -27.49 -8.88 -20.42
CA ARG A 142 -26.61 -8.75 -21.58
C ARG A 142 -26.56 -7.36 -22.24
N GLY A 143 -26.96 -6.32 -21.54
CA GLY A 143 -27.05 -4.97 -22.12
C GLY A 143 -26.08 -3.97 -21.53
N HIS A 144 -25.35 -4.34 -20.47
CA HIS A 144 -24.49 -3.41 -19.72
C HIS A 144 -23.27 -4.13 -19.20
N TRP A 145 -22.18 -3.39 -19.10
CA TRP A 145 -20.84 -3.91 -18.84
C TRP A 145 -20.25 -3.35 -17.54
N GLY A 146 -19.17 -3.97 -17.10
CA GLY A 146 -18.33 -3.47 -16.02
C GLY A 146 -16.88 -3.91 -16.20
N TYR A 147 -15.95 -3.15 -15.63
CA TYR A 147 -14.56 -3.56 -15.52
C TYR A 147 -13.88 -2.94 -14.29
N ALA A 148 -12.79 -3.56 -13.88
CA ALA A 148 -11.96 -3.07 -12.79
C ALA A 148 -10.47 -3.12 -13.17
N TYR A 149 -9.70 -2.19 -12.63
CA TYR A 149 -8.24 -2.26 -12.58
C TYR A 149 -7.83 -2.71 -11.20
N ILE A 150 -6.83 -3.57 -11.12
CA ILE A 150 -6.37 -4.20 -9.89
C ILE A 150 -4.85 -4.24 -9.88
N ASP A 151 -4.25 -3.88 -8.76
CA ASP A 151 -2.85 -4.11 -8.44
C ASP A 151 -2.72 -4.68 -7.03
N VAL A 152 -1.91 -5.73 -6.85
CA VAL A 152 -1.80 -6.46 -5.57
C VAL A 152 -0.35 -6.48 -5.11
N GLN A 153 -0.13 -6.09 -3.88
CA GLN A 153 1.17 -6.05 -3.23
C GLN A 153 1.15 -6.83 -1.93
N SER A 154 2.23 -7.54 -1.65
CA SER A 154 2.49 -8.13 -0.33
C SER A 154 3.65 -7.40 0.31
N THR A 155 3.52 -7.08 1.58
CA THR A 155 4.56 -6.38 2.35
C THR A 155 4.90 -7.14 3.63
N CYS A 156 6.20 -7.22 3.91
CA CYS A 156 6.72 -7.67 5.20
C CYS A 156 7.23 -6.42 5.91
N GLY A 157 6.67 -6.07 7.07
CA GLY A 157 7.06 -4.90 7.84
C GLY A 157 5.87 -4.04 8.29
N SER A 158 6.15 -2.91 8.90
CA SER A 158 5.09 -1.99 9.30
C SER A 158 4.49 -1.30 8.07
N PRO A 159 3.17 -1.39 7.88
CA PRO A 159 2.51 -0.70 6.79
C PRO A 159 2.27 0.79 7.07
N VAL A 160 2.65 1.26 8.26
CA VAL A 160 2.60 2.68 8.62
C VAL A 160 3.92 3.31 8.24
N GLU A 161 3.85 4.32 7.38
CA GLU A 161 5.00 5.13 7.00
C GLU A 161 5.35 6.10 8.13
N VAL A 162 6.63 6.17 8.47
CA VAL A 162 7.15 7.09 9.49
C VAL A 162 8.07 8.08 8.82
N HIS A 163 7.73 9.35 8.86
CA HIS A 163 8.56 10.43 8.36
C HIS A 163 9.06 11.28 9.52
N TYR A 164 10.38 11.42 9.62
CA TYR A 164 11.05 12.25 10.63
C TYR A 164 11.51 13.56 10.00
N ASP A 165 11.08 14.69 10.56
CA ASP A 165 11.65 15.98 10.27
C ASP A 165 12.67 16.32 11.38
N CYS A 166 13.95 16.20 11.05
CA CYS A 166 15.04 16.45 11.99
C CYS A 166 15.39 17.94 12.17
N THR A 167 14.66 18.85 11.54
CA THR A 167 14.82 20.27 11.85
C THR A 167 14.14 20.58 13.19
N PRO A 168 14.85 21.24 14.14
CA PRO A 168 14.24 21.57 15.43
C PRO A 168 12.94 22.37 15.28
N PRO A 169 11.87 22.00 15.99
CA PRO A 169 11.81 21.11 17.17
C PRO A 169 11.68 19.61 16.93
N ASN A 170 12.09 19.08 15.79
CA ASN A 170 12.00 17.67 15.38
C ASN A 170 10.55 17.18 15.35
N ALA A 171 9.95 17.15 14.19
CA ALA A 171 8.59 16.64 14.03
C ALA A 171 8.59 15.20 13.51
N THR A 172 7.53 14.47 13.81
CA THR A 172 7.30 13.13 13.27
C THR A 172 5.91 13.05 12.67
N THR A 173 5.82 12.58 11.45
CA THR A 173 4.55 12.32 10.78
C THR A 173 4.41 10.82 10.58
N LEU A 174 3.32 10.25 11.08
CA LEU A 174 2.91 8.87 10.83
C LEU A 174 1.79 8.88 9.79
N THR A 175 1.89 8.04 8.76
CA THR A 175 0.86 7.89 7.74
C THR A 175 0.38 6.45 7.72
N ALA A 176 -0.89 6.24 8.10
CA ALA A 176 -1.52 4.93 8.06
C ALA A 176 -1.90 4.52 6.62
N PRO A 177 -2.04 3.21 6.34
CA PRO A 177 -2.53 2.72 5.07
C PRO A 177 -3.84 3.38 4.67
N PRO A 178 -4.03 3.75 3.40
CA PRO A 178 -5.29 4.34 2.94
C PRO A 178 -6.43 3.32 2.85
N GLY A 179 -7.68 3.80 2.69
CA GLY A 179 -8.83 2.94 2.40
C GLY A 179 -9.81 2.75 3.55
N PHE A 180 -9.61 3.42 4.66
CA PHE A 180 -10.49 3.39 5.82
C PHE A 180 -11.31 4.69 5.96
N GLU A 181 -12.47 4.59 6.60
CA GLU A 181 -13.35 5.73 6.84
C GLU A 181 -12.84 6.60 7.99
N PHE A 182 -12.37 5.95 9.08
CA PHE A 182 -11.83 6.62 10.25
C PHE A 182 -10.50 6.02 10.67
N TYR A 183 -9.67 6.87 11.28
CA TYR A 183 -8.40 6.52 11.89
C TYR A 183 -8.33 7.18 13.25
N ASN A 184 -8.03 6.39 14.29
CA ASN A 184 -7.85 6.86 15.66
C ASN A 184 -6.44 6.47 16.12
N TRP A 185 -5.64 7.46 16.49
CA TRP A 185 -4.28 7.25 16.97
C TRP A 185 -4.28 7.28 18.51
N TRP A 186 -3.70 6.25 19.11
CA TRP A 186 -3.72 6.05 20.54
C TRP A 186 -2.29 5.94 21.10
N ASN A 187 -2.11 6.32 22.37
CA ASN A 187 -0.92 6.01 23.12
C ASN A 187 -0.83 4.49 23.40
N PHE A 188 0.28 4.06 24.01
CA PHE A 188 0.64 2.64 24.18
C PHE A 188 -0.43 1.80 24.91
N ASP A 189 -1.22 2.39 25.78
CA ASP A 189 -2.22 1.72 26.64
C ASP A 189 -3.68 2.04 26.26
N PHE A 190 -3.90 2.69 25.14
CA PHE A 190 -5.24 3.12 24.64
C PHE A 190 -6.01 4.07 25.59
N THR A 191 -5.32 4.77 26.50
CA THR A 191 -5.96 5.71 27.41
C THR A 191 -6.08 7.12 26.85
N THR A 192 -5.20 7.48 25.91
CA THR A 192 -5.15 8.84 25.36
C THR A 192 -5.23 8.79 23.84
N LEU A 193 -6.24 9.46 23.30
CA LEU A 193 -6.34 9.69 21.84
C LEU A 193 -5.35 10.79 21.45
N LEU A 194 -4.39 10.45 20.59
CA LEU A 194 -3.33 11.35 20.12
C LEU A 194 -3.77 12.18 18.90
N GLY A 195 -4.70 11.64 18.10
CA GLY A 195 -5.21 12.31 16.91
C GLY A 195 -6.17 11.43 16.12
N THR A 196 -6.74 12.01 15.07
CA THR A 196 -7.64 11.34 14.13
C THR A 196 -7.22 11.66 12.68
N GLY A 197 -7.70 10.83 11.74
CA GLY A 197 -7.35 10.95 10.32
C GLY A 197 -6.16 10.08 9.93
N GLN A 198 -5.93 9.94 8.63
CA GLN A 198 -4.92 9.05 8.07
C GLN A 198 -3.49 9.41 8.53
N GLN A 199 -3.22 10.66 8.80
CA GLN A 199 -1.93 11.13 9.29
C GLN A 199 -2.00 11.63 10.72
N LEU A 200 -0.97 11.29 11.50
CA LEU A 200 -0.71 11.87 12.82
C LEU A 200 0.58 12.69 12.74
N ASN A 201 0.46 14.00 12.98
CA ASN A 201 1.60 14.91 13.04
C ASN A 201 1.90 15.25 14.51
N MET A 202 3.12 14.95 14.94
CA MET A 202 3.58 15.21 16.28
C MET A 202 4.73 16.22 16.25
N ASN A 203 4.56 17.32 16.96
CA ASN A 203 5.58 18.37 17.06
C ASN A 203 5.63 18.94 18.49
N PRO A 204 6.68 18.68 19.28
CA PRO A 204 7.84 17.85 18.91
C PRO A 204 7.47 16.39 18.69
N GLY A 205 8.30 15.67 17.92
CA GLY A 205 8.17 14.25 17.72
C GLY A 205 8.32 13.46 19.03
N PRO A 206 7.77 12.24 19.11
CA PRO A 206 7.85 11.41 20.29
C PRO A 206 9.28 10.91 20.55
N ALA A 207 9.54 10.50 21.78
CA ALA A 207 10.82 9.88 22.12
C ALA A 207 10.98 8.52 21.40
N ILE A 208 12.23 8.12 21.17
CA ILE A 208 12.58 6.79 20.67
C ILE A 208 11.99 5.72 21.62
N ASN A 209 11.55 4.62 21.06
CA ASN A 209 10.83 3.53 21.74
C ASN A 209 9.42 3.90 22.23
N THR A 210 8.86 5.03 21.79
CA THR A 210 7.44 5.31 22.03
C THR A 210 6.59 4.36 21.18
N VAL A 211 5.63 3.70 21.82
CA VAL A 211 4.65 2.85 21.14
C VAL A 211 3.39 3.67 20.90
N ILE A 212 2.93 3.65 19.66
CA ILE A 212 1.71 4.29 19.19
C ILE A 212 0.86 3.23 18.50
N TRP A 213 -0.45 3.31 18.68
CA TRP A 213 -1.40 2.47 17.96
C TRP A 213 -2.22 3.30 17.00
N VAL A 214 -2.53 2.76 15.83
CA VAL A 214 -3.56 3.28 14.95
C VAL A 214 -4.66 2.24 14.80
N GLU A 215 -5.87 2.63 15.18
CA GLU A 215 -7.09 1.90 14.93
C GLU A 215 -7.68 2.40 13.61
N MET A 216 -7.90 1.49 12.68
CA MET A 216 -8.40 1.77 11.34
C MET A 216 -9.79 1.17 11.18
N ILE A 217 -10.79 2.01 10.98
CA ILE A 217 -12.20 1.63 10.88
C ILE A 217 -12.61 1.73 9.41
N PRO A 218 -13.00 0.62 8.76
CA PRO A 218 -13.39 0.63 7.37
C PRO A 218 -14.75 1.30 7.15
N PHE A 219 -15.03 1.66 5.90
CA PHE A 219 -16.40 1.98 5.50
C PHE A 219 -17.33 0.80 5.82
N SER A 220 -18.56 1.10 6.24
CA SER A 220 -19.53 0.08 6.63
C SER A 220 -19.69 -0.99 5.53
N ASN A 221 -19.44 -2.24 5.88
CA ASN A 221 -19.44 -3.44 5.01
C ASN A 221 -18.31 -3.52 3.96
N PHE A 222 -17.24 -2.72 4.08
CA PHE A 222 -16.16 -2.68 3.09
C PHE A 222 -14.76 -2.87 3.71
N GLY A 223 -14.58 -3.84 4.55
CA GLY A 223 -13.28 -4.17 5.12
C GLY A 223 -13.33 -4.64 6.56
N CYS A 224 -12.17 -5.05 7.07
CA CYS A 224 -11.97 -5.39 8.46
C CYS A 224 -11.49 -4.17 9.25
N GLN A 225 -12.02 -3.97 10.44
CA GLN A 225 -11.36 -3.09 11.41
C GLN A 225 -10.02 -3.71 11.78
N ASP A 226 -8.98 -2.91 11.81
CA ASP A 226 -7.63 -3.35 12.18
C ASP A 226 -6.97 -2.34 13.11
N THR A 227 -5.97 -2.83 13.84
CA THR A 227 -5.18 -2.01 14.76
C THR A 227 -3.71 -2.36 14.61
N LEU A 228 -2.93 -1.36 14.19
CA LEU A 228 -1.49 -1.53 13.97
C LEU A 228 -0.70 -0.87 15.09
N MET A 229 0.33 -1.58 15.52
CA MET A 229 1.31 -1.08 16.49
C MET A 229 2.50 -0.49 15.74
N ILE A 230 2.86 0.72 16.10
CA ILE A 230 4.05 1.40 15.62
C ILE A 230 4.98 1.59 16.81
N ASN A 231 6.19 1.08 16.70
CA ASN A 231 7.26 1.44 17.63
C ASN A 231 8.12 2.50 16.95
N ILE A 232 8.24 3.66 17.55
CA ILE A 232 9.10 4.73 17.06
C ILE A 232 10.54 4.33 17.36
N ASN A 233 11.15 3.61 16.43
CA ASN A 233 12.52 3.21 16.50
C ASN A 233 13.38 4.33 15.91
N GLY A 234 14.51 4.62 16.53
CA GLY A 234 15.53 5.49 15.96
C GLY A 234 16.40 4.77 14.92
N ASP A 235 15.95 3.62 14.42
CA ASP A 235 16.68 2.88 13.41
C ASP A 235 16.51 3.60 12.06
N PHE A 236 17.55 4.33 11.72
CA PHE A 236 17.75 4.78 10.36
C PHE A 236 18.36 3.61 9.60
N ASP A 237 17.67 3.11 8.57
CA ASP A 237 18.33 2.28 7.57
C ASP A 237 19.37 3.18 6.86
N ALA A 238 20.63 2.92 7.13
CA ALA A 238 21.71 3.63 6.47
C ALA A 238 21.82 3.10 5.04
N GLU A 239 21.40 3.91 4.08
CA GLU A 239 21.52 3.61 2.66
C GLU A 239 22.55 4.51 2.02
N PHE A 240 23.34 3.97 1.12
CA PHE A 240 24.26 4.75 0.30
C PHE A 240 24.47 4.16 -1.10
N ASP A 241 24.80 5.04 -2.04
CA ASP A 241 25.30 4.66 -3.36
C ASP A 241 26.81 4.85 -3.42
N MET A 242 27.46 4.15 -4.33
CA MET A 242 28.86 4.35 -4.64
C MET A 242 29.08 4.46 -6.17
N SER A 243 30.10 5.19 -6.57
CA SER A 243 30.43 5.42 -7.98
C SER A 243 30.75 4.13 -8.76
N ALA A 244 31.22 3.08 -8.09
CA ALA A 244 31.44 1.75 -8.62
C ALA A 244 31.49 0.74 -7.47
N ALA A 245 31.07 -0.51 -7.72
CA ALA A 245 31.09 -1.57 -6.69
C ALA A 245 32.44 -2.28 -6.56
N ASN A 246 33.33 -2.12 -7.54
CA ASN A 246 34.69 -2.70 -7.55
C ASN A 246 35.64 -1.92 -8.45
N GLY A 247 36.93 -2.13 -8.29
CA GLY A 247 37.99 -1.53 -9.09
C GLY A 247 39.36 -2.10 -8.74
N CYS A 248 40.38 -1.76 -9.53
CA CYS A 248 41.77 -2.18 -9.26
C CYS A 248 42.49 -1.11 -8.43
N ALA A 249 43.10 -1.50 -7.32
CA ALA A 249 43.85 -0.58 -6.48
C ALA A 249 45.15 -0.05 -7.21
N PRO A 250 45.49 1.22 -7.05
CA PRO A 250 44.78 2.25 -6.26
C PRO A 250 43.51 2.73 -6.98
N GLN A 251 42.35 2.76 -6.28
CA GLN A 251 41.10 3.18 -6.85
C GLN A 251 40.36 4.14 -5.90
N THR A 252 39.87 5.24 -6.47
CA THR A 252 39.05 6.20 -5.75
C THR A 252 37.57 5.93 -6.02
N PHE A 253 36.78 5.85 -4.95
CA PHE A 253 35.32 5.74 -4.99
C PHE A 253 34.71 7.02 -4.41
N THR A 254 33.54 7.38 -4.94
CA THR A 254 32.68 8.41 -4.36
C THR A 254 31.48 7.70 -3.73
N PHE A 255 31.20 8.04 -2.49
CA PHE A 255 30.07 7.52 -1.72
C PHE A 255 29.05 8.65 -1.55
N TYR A 256 27.78 8.32 -1.76
CA TYR A 256 26.65 9.25 -1.68
C TYR A 256 25.68 8.74 -0.64
N ASN A 257 25.48 9.49 0.44
CA ASN A 257 24.46 9.18 1.44
C ASN A 257 23.06 9.24 0.79
N ARG A 258 22.27 8.18 1.00
CA ARG A 258 20.86 8.09 0.59
C ARG A 258 19.93 8.06 1.79
N THR A 259 20.48 7.97 2.99
CA THR A 259 19.69 8.03 4.22
C THR A 259 19.06 9.41 4.38
N LEU A 260 17.75 9.48 4.43
CA LEU A 260 17.00 10.72 4.65
C LEU A 260 16.20 10.63 5.95
N PRO A 261 16.15 11.72 6.72
CA PRO A 261 17.00 12.91 6.68
C PRO A 261 18.29 12.68 7.47
N SER A 262 19.44 13.09 6.95
CA SER A 262 20.69 13.02 7.69
C SER A 262 21.18 14.42 8.09
N LEU A 263 21.40 14.63 9.38
CA LEU A 263 22.00 15.87 9.89
C LEU A 263 23.51 15.79 9.93
N ASN A 264 24.06 14.60 10.14
CA ASN A 264 25.50 14.34 10.16
C ASN A 264 25.76 12.92 9.67
N THR A 265 26.44 12.78 8.55
CA THR A 265 26.88 11.49 8.03
C THR A 265 28.34 11.26 8.41
N PHE A 266 28.61 10.12 9.02
CA PHE A 266 29.94 9.63 9.34
C PHE A 266 30.21 8.35 8.54
N TRP A 267 31.37 8.26 7.92
CA TRP A 267 31.81 7.12 7.13
C TRP A 267 32.99 6.43 7.78
N ASP A 268 32.92 5.12 7.86
CA ASP A 268 34.05 4.24 8.13
C ASP A 268 34.27 3.38 6.89
N PHE A 269 35.43 3.50 6.26
CA PHE A 269 35.71 2.82 4.99
C PHE A 269 36.28 1.40 5.17
N GLY A 270 36.31 0.88 6.39
CA GLY A 270 36.76 -0.48 6.70
C GLY A 270 38.27 -0.72 6.57
N ASP A 271 39.05 0.31 6.24
CA ASP A 271 40.51 0.28 6.19
C ASP A 271 41.17 1.10 7.32
N GLY A 272 40.36 1.59 8.26
CA GLY A 272 40.78 2.47 9.35
C GLY A 272 40.68 3.97 9.03
N SER A 273 40.25 4.30 7.83
CA SER A 273 40.01 5.68 7.42
C SER A 273 38.53 6.04 7.62
N THR A 274 38.28 7.32 7.94
CA THR A 274 36.94 7.85 8.18
C THR A 274 36.72 9.18 7.49
N ALA A 275 35.47 9.54 7.23
CA ALA A 275 35.08 10.83 6.70
C ALA A 275 33.71 11.29 7.23
N THR A 276 33.36 12.56 7.00
CA THR A 276 32.05 13.12 7.32
C THR A 276 31.48 13.88 6.14
N GLY A 277 30.18 13.86 5.96
CA GLY A 277 29.45 14.56 4.91
C GLY A 277 28.60 13.63 4.02
N ASP A 278 27.64 14.19 3.31
CA ASP A 278 26.68 13.42 2.49
C ASP A 278 27.30 12.87 1.21
N THR A 279 28.37 13.48 0.73
CA THR A 279 29.14 12.99 -0.42
C THR A 279 30.62 13.05 -0.05
N VAL A 280 31.27 11.91 -0.07
CA VAL A 280 32.68 11.78 0.28
C VAL A 280 33.41 10.94 -0.76
N THR A 281 34.73 11.16 -0.87
CA THR A 281 35.61 10.34 -1.71
C THR A 281 36.64 9.63 -0.85
N HIS A 282 36.93 8.39 -1.16
CA HIS A 282 37.98 7.61 -0.51
C HIS A 282 38.76 6.79 -1.52
N THR A 283 40.09 6.65 -1.29
CA THR A 283 41.00 5.91 -2.18
C THR A 283 41.56 4.70 -1.44
N TYR A 284 41.19 3.51 -1.89
CA TYR A 284 41.81 2.26 -1.45
C TYR A 284 43.09 2.04 -2.21
N THR A 285 44.23 2.01 -1.50
CA THR A 285 45.55 1.83 -2.10
C THR A 285 46.00 0.37 -2.13
N ILE A 286 45.39 -0.48 -1.30
CA ILE A 286 45.68 -1.91 -1.16
C ILE A 286 44.50 -2.69 -1.70
N PRO A 287 44.69 -3.73 -2.52
CA PRO A 287 43.59 -4.60 -2.94
C PRO A 287 42.99 -5.34 -1.73
N GLY A 288 41.65 -5.37 -1.63
CA GLY A 288 40.94 -6.04 -0.55
C GLY A 288 39.42 -5.94 -0.70
N ASN A 289 38.70 -6.60 0.19
CA ASN A 289 37.26 -6.37 0.42
C ASN A 289 37.13 -5.51 1.68
N TYR A 290 36.43 -4.42 1.53
CA TYR A 290 36.21 -3.46 2.61
C TYR A 290 34.71 -3.36 2.90
N ASN A 291 34.37 -3.33 4.18
CA ASN A 291 32.99 -3.07 4.62
C ASN A 291 32.89 -1.59 4.97
N VAL A 292 32.06 -0.89 4.24
CA VAL A 292 31.78 0.53 4.46
C VAL A 292 30.48 0.66 5.23
#